data_f007a7c22e4b6a821f79082d25a0a404
#
_entry.id   f007a7c22e4b6a821f79082d25a0a404
#
_cell.length_a   1.000
_cell.length_b   1.000
_cell.length_c   1.000
_cell.angle_alpha   90.00
_cell.angle_beta   90.00
_cell.angle_gamma   90.00
#
_symmetry.space_group_name_H-M   'P 1'
#
loop_
_entity.id
_entity.type
_entity.pdbx_description
1 polymer ?
#
loop_
_entity_poly.entity_id
_entity_poly.type
_entity_poly.pdbx_seq_one_letter_code
_entity_poly.pdbx_strand_id
1 'polypeptide(L)'
;YTDVDGVNAGGGTYLLQAMNYARNYWRGNLNQSGTRYPSPIIPGATCQLNFNILISDGQWNSHSSAMGVVRDMKNSLNVKTFAVGLAINTGNRSNYDSLATNGGTTTALYADSSGSLLTALKDAILQAISGSLTFTTPAVMSDIQRGNFIYQSTFKYSKHKQWEGSLKKYQLNPNGSFGSEQWDAGTQLNNTSPNSRKLWTIDINNKNNTNNFTTSNRTALKPKLFPLKVNPTDAETDQLINFIRGFDSYDTDGDNSTTDERHKLADVYNSELIVVGKPDAPSTNNGNSNFEKTDAFYRQQKQYDNFKNSNDCGGSCQSRTEVVIAGANSGILHAF
;
A
#
# COMPACT_ATOMS: atom_id res chain seq x y z
N TYR A 1 11.09 -5.65 -33.31
CA TYR A 1 9.94 -6.50 -33.73
C TYR A 1 10.30 -7.53 -34.81
N THR A 2 11.49 -7.50 -35.36
CA THR A 2 11.95 -8.41 -36.45
C THR A 2 12.63 -9.70 -35.92
N ASP A 3 12.93 -9.79 -34.62
CA ASP A 3 13.67 -10.92 -34.05
C ASP A 3 12.81 -12.17 -33.74
N VAL A 4 11.49 -12.10 -33.86
CA VAL A 4 10.56 -13.20 -33.54
C VAL A 4 10.15 -13.97 -34.81
N ASP A 5 10.18 -13.35 -35.98
CA ASP A 5 9.69 -13.95 -37.23
C ASP A 5 10.59 -15.08 -37.80
N GLY A 6 11.79 -15.26 -37.23
CA GLY A 6 12.73 -16.31 -37.63
C GLY A 6 12.84 -17.49 -36.65
N VAL A 7 12.05 -17.52 -35.58
CA VAL A 7 12.11 -18.58 -34.56
C VAL A 7 11.30 -19.78 -35.01
N ASN A 8 11.99 -20.87 -35.38
CA ASN A 8 11.35 -22.14 -35.64
C ASN A 8 11.03 -22.89 -34.34
N ALA A 9 9.77 -23.32 -34.20
CA ALA A 9 9.37 -24.18 -33.12
C ALA A 9 10.01 -25.56 -33.28
N GLY A 10 10.90 -25.95 -32.37
CA GLY A 10 11.55 -27.26 -32.40
C GLY A 10 12.54 -27.44 -31.25
N GLY A 11 12.78 -28.66 -30.85
CA GLY A 11 13.72 -29.03 -29.77
C GLY A 11 13.03 -29.29 -28.42
N GLY A 12 13.85 -29.60 -27.41
CA GLY A 12 13.38 -29.87 -26.04
C GLY A 12 13.30 -28.61 -25.21
N THR A 13 12.51 -28.64 -24.11
CA THR A 13 12.37 -27.53 -23.16
C THR A 13 13.59 -27.50 -22.21
N TYR A 14 14.52 -26.59 -22.45
CA TYR A 14 15.76 -26.41 -21.66
C TYR A 14 15.59 -25.38 -20.53
N LEU A 15 14.59 -25.58 -19.68
CA LEU A 15 14.23 -24.63 -18.65
C LEU A 15 15.37 -24.30 -17.69
N LEU A 16 16.15 -25.29 -17.25
CA LEU A 16 17.26 -25.04 -16.35
C LEU A 16 18.28 -24.06 -16.93
N GLN A 17 18.55 -24.15 -18.22
CA GLN A 17 19.48 -23.24 -18.89
C GLN A 17 18.90 -21.81 -18.94
N ALA A 18 17.62 -21.67 -19.30
CA ALA A 18 16.93 -20.37 -19.31
C ALA A 18 16.94 -19.72 -17.91
N MET A 19 16.66 -20.48 -16.85
CA MET A 19 16.68 -19.98 -15.49
C MET A 19 18.10 -19.59 -15.02
N ASN A 20 19.14 -20.31 -15.45
CA ASN A 20 20.52 -19.93 -15.19
C ASN A 20 20.91 -18.64 -15.91
N TYR A 21 20.46 -18.42 -17.15
CA TYR A 21 20.63 -17.14 -17.86
C TYR A 21 19.95 -15.99 -17.11
N ALA A 22 18.70 -16.17 -16.72
CA ALA A 22 17.96 -15.18 -15.92
C ALA A 22 18.70 -14.84 -14.62
N ARG A 23 19.15 -15.85 -13.87
CA ARG A 23 19.92 -15.65 -12.64
C ARG A 23 21.22 -14.87 -12.88
N ASN A 24 21.95 -15.19 -13.94
CA ASN A 24 23.19 -14.49 -14.30
C ASN A 24 22.92 -13.04 -14.70
N TYR A 25 21.81 -12.77 -15.38
CA TYR A 25 21.37 -11.42 -15.70
C TYR A 25 21.10 -10.61 -14.40
N TRP A 26 20.30 -11.17 -13.50
CA TRP A 26 20.01 -10.51 -12.24
C TRP A 26 21.25 -10.27 -11.36
N ARG A 27 22.25 -11.15 -11.45
CA ARG A 27 23.53 -10.98 -10.76
C ARG A 27 24.53 -10.05 -11.46
N GLY A 28 24.25 -9.56 -12.65
CA GLY A 28 25.18 -8.78 -13.47
C GLY A 28 26.36 -9.60 -14.00
N ASN A 29 26.17 -10.91 -14.10
CA ASN A 29 27.19 -11.87 -14.57
C ASN A 29 26.85 -12.44 -15.95
N LEU A 30 25.77 -11.98 -16.59
CA LEU A 30 25.43 -12.43 -17.93
C LEU A 30 26.43 -11.81 -18.92
N ASN A 31 27.07 -12.69 -19.70
CA ASN A 31 27.89 -12.32 -20.83
C ASN A 31 27.37 -13.04 -22.06
N GLN A 32 26.99 -12.29 -23.08
CA GLN A 32 26.49 -12.84 -24.33
C GLN A 32 27.19 -12.13 -25.49
N SER A 33 27.82 -12.91 -26.36
CA SER A 33 28.55 -12.39 -27.51
C SER A 33 29.59 -11.32 -27.19
N GLY A 34 30.29 -11.46 -26.04
CA GLY A 34 31.29 -10.50 -25.58
C GLY A 34 30.71 -9.27 -24.85
N THR A 35 29.41 -9.10 -24.79
CA THR A 35 28.75 -8.03 -24.05
C THR A 35 28.34 -8.49 -22.68
N ARG A 36 28.86 -7.81 -21.63
CA ARG A 36 28.44 -8.04 -20.24
C ARG A 36 27.25 -7.14 -19.89
N TYR A 37 26.20 -7.75 -19.35
CA TYR A 37 25.01 -7.06 -18.87
C TYR A 37 25.13 -6.81 -17.36
N PRO A 38 25.08 -5.54 -16.92
CA PRO A 38 25.09 -5.23 -15.48
C PRO A 38 23.79 -5.71 -14.82
N SER A 39 23.84 -5.92 -13.51
CA SER A 39 22.61 -6.24 -12.76
C SER A 39 21.60 -5.09 -12.87
N PRO A 40 20.31 -5.39 -13.16
CA PRO A 40 19.27 -4.38 -13.12
C PRO A 40 18.85 -4.02 -11.67
N ILE A 41 19.33 -4.75 -10.67
CA ILE A 41 19.02 -4.50 -9.28
C ILE A 41 19.83 -3.27 -8.82
N ILE A 42 19.13 -2.22 -8.41
CA ILE A 42 19.74 -0.99 -7.91
C ILE A 42 20.08 -1.19 -6.42
N PRO A 43 21.35 -1.12 -6.03
CA PRO A 43 21.73 -1.26 -4.62
C PRO A 43 21.03 -0.22 -3.74
N GLY A 44 20.40 -0.65 -2.65
CA GLY A 44 19.69 0.23 -1.72
C GLY A 44 18.28 0.65 -2.15
N ALA A 45 17.82 0.29 -3.33
CA ALA A 45 16.43 0.57 -3.75
C ALA A 45 15.45 -0.39 -3.07
N THR A 46 14.79 0.06 -2.01
CA THR A 46 13.83 -0.74 -1.24
C THR A 46 12.48 -0.93 -1.95
N CYS A 47 12.18 -0.10 -2.96
CA CYS A 47 10.91 -0.12 -3.70
C CYS A 47 11.01 -0.81 -5.06
N GLN A 48 12.18 -1.34 -5.44
CA GLN A 48 12.34 -2.02 -6.71
C GLN A 48 11.72 -3.43 -6.64
N LEU A 49 10.68 -3.65 -7.44
CA LEU A 49 10.07 -4.96 -7.61
C LEU A 49 10.78 -5.72 -8.74
N ASN A 50 11.33 -6.87 -8.41
CA ASN A 50 12.08 -7.71 -9.34
C ASN A 50 11.34 -9.01 -9.56
N PHE A 51 11.05 -9.35 -10.82
CA PHE A 51 10.37 -10.61 -11.13
C PHE A 51 10.70 -11.13 -12.53
N ASN A 52 10.63 -12.45 -12.67
CA ASN A 52 10.62 -13.13 -13.94
C ASN A 52 9.21 -13.60 -14.26
N ILE A 53 8.83 -13.61 -15.53
CA ILE A 53 7.69 -14.34 -16.04
C ILE A 53 8.23 -15.43 -16.95
N LEU A 54 8.09 -16.68 -16.52
CA LEU A 54 8.41 -17.85 -17.32
C LEU A 54 7.18 -18.30 -18.07
N ILE A 55 7.27 -18.41 -19.40
CA ILE A 55 6.21 -18.96 -20.24
C ILE A 55 6.78 -20.21 -20.92
N SER A 56 6.09 -21.34 -20.79
CA SER A 56 6.51 -22.61 -21.41
C SER A 56 5.30 -23.47 -21.76
N ASP A 57 5.40 -24.18 -22.88
CA ASP A 57 4.39 -25.08 -23.42
C ASP A 57 4.74 -26.57 -23.23
N GLY A 58 5.86 -26.87 -22.57
CA GLY A 58 6.39 -28.24 -22.44
C GLY A 58 6.87 -28.62 -21.08
N GLN A 59 7.10 -29.93 -20.94
CA GLN A 59 7.80 -30.50 -19.81
C GLN A 59 9.31 -30.36 -19.97
N TRP A 60 10.01 -30.22 -18.88
CA TRP A 60 11.47 -30.11 -18.86
C TRP A 60 12.08 -31.19 -17.97
N ASN A 61 13.33 -31.53 -18.24
CA ASN A 61 14.14 -32.38 -17.37
C ASN A 61 14.79 -31.56 -16.25
N SER A 62 15.34 -32.21 -15.23
CA SER A 62 16.08 -31.57 -14.13
C SER A 62 15.20 -30.60 -13.30
N HIS A 63 13.98 -31.05 -12.94
CA HIS A 63 13.02 -30.30 -12.17
C HIS A 63 13.61 -29.70 -10.88
N SER A 64 14.28 -30.51 -10.07
CA SER A 64 14.87 -30.04 -8.79
C SER A 64 15.93 -28.98 -8.96
N SER A 65 16.75 -29.08 -10.03
CA SER A 65 17.78 -28.07 -10.32
C SER A 65 17.17 -26.73 -10.75
N ALA A 66 16.14 -26.74 -11.59
CA ALA A 66 15.43 -25.51 -11.99
C ALA A 66 14.76 -24.84 -10.79
N MET A 67 14.10 -25.62 -9.90
CA MET A 67 13.53 -25.11 -8.65
C MET A 67 14.60 -24.54 -7.71
N GLY A 68 15.81 -25.15 -7.67
CA GLY A 68 16.94 -24.60 -6.93
C GLY A 68 17.36 -23.22 -7.42
N VAL A 69 17.37 -22.99 -8.73
CA VAL A 69 17.75 -21.71 -9.34
C VAL A 69 16.71 -20.63 -9.03
N VAL A 70 15.41 -20.90 -9.16
CA VAL A 70 14.37 -19.89 -8.86
C VAL A 70 14.30 -19.57 -7.37
N ARG A 71 14.54 -20.57 -6.50
CA ARG A 71 14.65 -20.38 -5.04
C ARG A 71 15.85 -19.51 -4.68
N ASP A 72 16.98 -19.70 -5.33
CA ASP A 72 18.18 -18.87 -5.14
C ASP A 72 17.91 -17.42 -5.59
N MET A 73 17.29 -17.20 -6.74
CA MET A 73 16.91 -15.85 -7.18
C MET A 73 15.96 -15.17 -6.19
N LYS A 74 14.96 -15.90 -5.67
CA LYS A 74 14.05 -15.39 -4.65
C LYS A 74 14.79 -15.00 -3.36
N ASN A 75 15.60 -15.91 -2.81
CA ASN A 75 16.18 -15.77 -1.48
C ASN A 75 17.38 -14.84 -1.45
N SER A 76 18.21 -14.84 -2.50
CA SER A 76 19.47 -14.10 -2.54
C SER A 76 19.36 -12.77 -3.29
N LEU A 77 18.37 -12.60 -4.18
CA LEU A 77 18.24 -11.44 -5.06
C LEU A 77 16.89 -10.74 -4.92
N ASN A 78 15.97 -11.27 -4.12
CA ASN A 78 14.58 -10.81 -4.01
C ASN A 78 13.86 -10.74 -5.37
N VAL A 79 14.12 -11.72 -6.26
CA VAL A 79 13.50 -11.83 -7.58
C VAL A 79 12.46 -12.94 -7.56
N LYS A 80 11.19 -12.60 -7.70
CA LYS A 80 10.08 -13.57 -7.80
C LYS A 80 9.99 -14.15 -9.20
N THR A 81 9.53 -15.41 -9.31
CA THR A 81 9.30 -16.07 -10.61
C THR A 81 7.85 -16.50 -10.72
N PHE A 82 7.14 -15.96 -11.71
CA PHE A 82 5.80 -16.38 -12.13
C PHE A 82 5.95 -17.43 -13.21
N ALA A 83 5.28 -18.58 -13.06
CA ALA A 83 5.25 -19.63 -14.06
C ALA A 83 3.90 -19.59 -14.81
N VAL A 84 3.97 -19.52 -16.13
CA VAL A 84 2.80 -19.57 -17.04
C VAL A 84 2.94 -20.83 -17.91
N GLY A 85 2.04 -21.78 -17.72
CA GLY A 85 1.97 -23.01 -18.54
C GLY A 85 1.01 -22.82 -19.69
N LEU A 86 1.51 -22.92 -20.93
CA LEU A 86 0.70 -22.84 -22.14
C LEU A 86 0.33 -24.25 -22.59
N ALA A 87 -0.97 -24.52 -22.72
CA ALA A 87 -1.53 -25.83 -23.15
C ALA A 87 -1.00 -27.03 -22.32
N ILE A 88 -0.74 -26.83 -21.02
CA ILE A 88 -0.23 -27.87 -20.14
C ILE A 88 -1.38 -28.75 -19.63
N ASN A 89 -1.30 -30.05 -19.91
CA ASN A 89 -2.27 -31.00 -19.39
C ASN A 89 -2.17 -31.14 -17.85
N THR A 90 -3.28 -31.51 -17.22
CA THR A 90 -3.42 -31.54 -15.77
C THR A 90 -2.40 -32.38 -15.03
N GLY A 91 -1.96 -33.48 -15.62
CA GLY A 91 -0.96 -34.38 -15.00
C GLY A 91 0.43 -33.74 -14.82
N ASN A 92 0.72 -32.70 -15.59
CA ASN A 92 2.03 -32.05 -15.61
C ASN A 92 2.03 -30.68 -14.86
N ARG A 93 0.89 -30.23 -14.39
CA ARG A 93 0.74 -28.92 -13.70
C ARG A 93 1.53 -28.84 -12.40
N SER A 94 1.67 -29.92 -11.67
CA SER A 94 2.37 -29.97 -10.39
C SER A 94 3.83 -29.48 -10.45
N ASN A 95 4.51 -29.67 -11.58
CA ASN A 95 5.87 -29.16 -11.79
C ASN A 95 5.90 -27.64 -11.93
N TYR A 96 4.94 -27.06 -12.64
CA TYR A 96 4.78 -25.62 -12.79
C TYR A 96 4.40 -24.96 -11.47
N ASP A 97 3.46 -25.55 -10.72
CA ASP A 97 3.05 -25.08 -9.40
C ASP A 97 4.22 -25.09 -8.41
N SER A 98 5.01 -26.16 -8.45
CA SER A 98 6.23 -26.27 -7.63
C SER A 98 7.27 -25.22 -8.02
N LEU A 99 7.41 -24.91 -9.31
CA LEU A 99 8.32 -23.86 -9.78
C LEU A 99 7.87 -22.48 -9.31
N ALA A 100 6.58 -22.17 -9.43
CA ALA A 100 5.98 -20.92 -8.95
C ALA A 100 6.17 -20.75 -7.44
N THR A 101 5.84 -21.77 -6.65
CA THR A 101 5.98 -21.75 -5.19
C THR A 101 7.44 -21.55 -4.75
N ASN A 102 8.38 -22.29 -5.36
CA ASN A 102 9.81 -22.10 -5.10
C ASN A 102 10.30 -20.72 -5.56
N GLY A 103 9.70 -20.16 -6.61
CA GLY A 103 9.96 -18.83 -7.11
C GLY A 103 9.32 -17.69 -6.30
N GLY A 104 8.57 -18.01 -5.24
CA GLY A 104 7.97 -17.02 -4.33
C GLY A 104 6.62 -16.46 -4.77
N THR A 105 5.92 -17.20 -5.63
CA THR A 105 4.52 -16.97 -6.00
C THR A 105 3.63 -18.11 -5.46
N THR A 106 2.30 -18.02 -5.61
CA THR A 106 1.39 -19.02 -5.02
C THR A 106 1.30 -20.29 -5.85
N THR A 107 0.78 -20.16 -7.06
CA THR A 107 0.60 -21.25 -8.04
C THR A 107 0.98 -20.77 -9.42
N ALA A 108 1.19 -21.70 -10.35
CA ALA A 108 1.37 -21.35 -11.75
C ALA A 108 0.04 -20.87 -12.37
N LEU A 109 0.17 -20.09 -13.41
CA LEU A 109 -0.95 -19.64 -14.24
C LEU A 109 -1.02 -20.52 -15.50
N TYR A 110 -2.23 -20.85 -15.95
CA TYR A 110 -2.40 -21.74 -17.08
C TYR A 110 -3.21 -21.07 -18.19
N ALA A 111 -2.81 -21.28 -19.42
CA ALA A 111 -3.45 -20.73 -20.60
C ALA A 111 -3.57 -21.79 -21.70
N ASP A 112 -4.76 -21.95 -22.28
CA ASP A 112 -5.01 -22.90 -23.36
C ASP A 112 -5.31 -22.20 -24.69
N SER A 113 -5.26 -20.87 -24.71
CA SER A 113 -5.50 -20.02 -25.88
C SER A 113 -4.77 -18.69 -25.76
N SER A 114 -4.70 -17.92 -26.84
CA SER A 114 -4.12 -16.56 -26.84
C SER A 114 -4.87 -15.61 -25.89
N GLY A 115 -6.18 -15.73 -25.78
CA GLY A 115 -7.00 -14.92 -24.85
C GLY A 115 -6.71 -15.26 -23.38
N SER A 116 -6.63 -16.55 -23.04
CA SER A 116 -6.28 -17.00 -21.69
C SER A 116 -4.81 -16.69 -21.35
N LEU A 117 -3.89 -16.70 -22.34
CA LEU A 117 -2.50 -16.27 -22.13
C LEU A 117 -2.44 -14.79 -21.77
N LEU A 118 -3.18 -13.92 -22.47
CA LEU A 118 -3.24 -12.50 -22.14
C LEU A 118 -3.76 -12.28 -20.72
N THR A 119 -4.77 -13.03 -20.31
CA THR A 119 -5.31 -13.00 -18.95
C THR A 119 -4.26 -13.44 -17.94
N ALA A 120 -3.60 -14.59 -18.16
CA ALA A 120 -2.56 -15.10 -17.28
C ALA A 120 -1.38 -14.11 -17.13
N LEU A 121 -0.96 -13.47 -18.22
CA LEU A 121 0.09 -12.44 -18.17
C LEU A 121 -0.36 -11.19 -17.39
N LYS A 122 -1.58 -10.73 -17.59
CA LYS A 122 -2.14 -9.64 -16.78
C LYS A 122 -2.18 -10.00 -15.30
N ASP A 123 -2.60 -11.21 -14.97
CA ASP A 123 -2.67 -11.68 -13.58
C ASP A 123 -1.26 -11.81 -12.96
N ALA A 124 -0.27 -12.28 -13.71
CA ALA A 124 1.12 -12.31 -13.26
C ALA A 124 1.66 -10.90 -12.94
N ILE A 125 1.43 -9.95 -13.84
CA ILE A 125 1.83 -8.55 -13.64
C ILE A 125 1.10 -7.95 -12.44
N LEU A 126 -0.22 -8.14 -12.32
CA LEU A 126 -1.00 -7.65 -11.19
C LEU A 126 -0.55 -8.25 -9.86
N GLN A 127 -0.25 -9.54 -9.82
CA GLN A 127 0.33 -10.18 -8.63
C GLN A 127 1.74 -9.64 -8.31
N ALA A 128 2.55 -9.35 -9.33
CA ALA A 128 3.89 -8.78 -9.13
C ALA A 128 3.81 -7.38 -8.50
N ILE A 129 2.89 -6.53 -8.96
CA ILE A 129 2.69 -5.16 -8.44
C ILE A 129 1.73 -5.09 -7.25
N SER A 130 1.10 -6.19 -6.83
CA SER A 130 0.19 -6.23 -5.67
C SER A 130 0.90 -6.07 -4.32
N GLY A 131 2.20 -5.86 -4.32
CA GLY A 131 2.93 -5.45 -3.13
C GLY A 131 2.50 -4.07 -2.65
N SER A 132 2.97 -3.68 -1.47
CA SER A 132 2.75 -2.33 -0.93
C SER A 132 3.47 -1.30 -1.81
N LEU A 133 2.72 -0.39 -2.40
CA LEU A 133 3.26 0.73 -3.17
C LEU A 133 3.28 1.99 -2.29
N THR A 134 4.33 2.78 -2.40
CA THR A 134 4.49 4.05 -1.70
C THR A 134 4.44 5.18 -2.71
N PHE A 135 3.47 6.08 -2.57
CA PHE A 135 3.29 7.24 -3.45
C PHE A 135 3.28 8.58 -2.71
N THR A 136 3.48 8.56 -1.39
CA THR A 136 3.58 9.78 -0.59
C THR A 136 5.02 10.03 -0.22
N THR A 137 5.41 11.30 -0.23
CA THR A 137 6.67 11.70 0.39
C THR A 137 6.57 11.42 1.89
N PRO A 138 7.54 10.72 2.49
CA PRO A 138 7.54 10.53 3.93
C PRO A 138 7.52 11.87 4.66
N ALA A 139 6.59 12.05 5.60
CA ALA A 139 6.55 13.23 6.42
C ALA A 139 7.48 13.06 7.62
N VAL A 140 8.42 13.99 7.78
CA VAL A 140 9.36 14.05 8.91
C VAL A 140 8.99 15.26 9.76
N MET A 141 8.91 15.07 11.07
CA MET A 141 8.75 16.21 11.97
C MET A 141 10.00 17.09 11.93
N SER A 142 9.81 18.40 11.73
CA SER A 142 10.90 19.37 11.62
C SER A 142 11.61 19.69 12.94
N ASP A 143 11.07 19.23 14.06
CA ASP A 143 11.66 19.46 15.38
C ASP A 143 12.61 18.32 15.78
N ILE A 144 13.89 18.57 15.67
CA ILE A 144 14.98 17.64 16.00
C ILE A 144 14.95 17.21 17.50
N GLN A 145 14.34 17.99 18.38
CA GLN A 145 14.26 17.66 19.82
C GLN A 145 13.14 16.65 20.13
N ARG A 146 12.21 16.42 19.19
CA ARG A 146 11.05 15.52 19.31
C ARG A 146 10.97 14.49 18.20
N GLY A 147 11.72 14.68 17.13
CA GLY A 147 11.42 14.18 15.81
C GLY A 147 12.29 13.07 15.31
N ASN A 148 12.56 12.05 16.13
CA ASN A 148 13.22 10.85 15.62
C ASN A 148 12.21 9.89 14.95
N PHE A 149 11.15 10.44 14.32
CA PHE A 149 10.14 9.63 13.66
C PHE A 149 9.89 10.10 12.23
N ILE A 150 9.61 9.12 11.38
CA ILE A 150 9.21 9.32 10.01
C ILE A 150 7.86 8.64 9.77
N TYR A 151 6.96 9.32 9.09
CA TYR A 151 5.64 8.80 8.74
C TYR A 151 5.59 8.51 7.25
N GLN A 152 5.13 7.33 6.90
CA GLN A 152 5.03 6.91 5.51
C GLN A 152 3.71 6.20 5.26
N SER A 153 2.99 6.63 4.22
CA SER A 153 1.86 5.88 3.73
C SER A 153 2.29 4.92 2.63
N THR A 154 1.66 3.76 2.63
CA THR A 154 1.78 2.74 1.59
C THR A 154 0.39 2.20 1.29
N PHE A 155 0.22 1.50 0.17
CA PHE A 155 -1.02 0.79 -0.08
C PHE A 155 -0.78 -0.50 -0.86
N LYS A 156 -1.74 -1.42 -0.73
CA LYS A 156 -1.81 -2.64 -1.51
C LYS A 156 -2.88 -2.48 -2.57
N TYR A 157 -2.47 -2.63 -3.82
CA TYR A 157 -3.37 -2.56 -4.95
C TYR A 157 -4.34 -3.73 -5.00
N SER A 158 -5.59 -3.47 -5.33
CA SER A 158 -6.59 -4.47 -5.66
C SER A 158 -7.37 -4.06 -6.90
N LYS A 159 -7.65 -5.01 -7.81
CA LYS A 159 -8.27 -4.73 -9.11
C LYS A 159 -9.76 -4.35 -9.02
N HIS A 160 -10.47 -4.94 -8.08
CA HIS A 160 -11.95 -4.87 -8.04
C HIS A 160 -12.52 -4.34 -6.73
N LYS A 161 -11.67 -4.02 -5.76
CA LYS A 161 -12.08 -3.46 -4.46
C LYS A 161 -11.22 -2.27 -4.08
N GLN A 162 -11.62 -1.56 -3.05
CA GLN A 162 -10.83 -0.47 -2.49
C GLN A 162 -9.40 -0.94 -2.18
N TRP A 163 -8.41 -0.13 -2.53
CA TRP A 163 -7.03 -0.39 -2.19
C TRP A 163 -6.83 -0.32 -0.67
N GLU A 164 -6.08 -1.25 -0.15
CA GLU A 164 -5.81 -1.36 1.28
C GLU A 164 -4.66 -0.43 1.65
N GLY A 165 -4.99 0.65 2.35
CA GLY A 165 -4.00 1.64 2.80
C GLY A 165 -3.32 1.24 4.11
N SER A 166 -2.13 1.77 4.30
CA SER A 166 -1.35 1.68 5.53
C SER A 166 -0.65 3.02 5.76
N LEU A 167 -0.62 3.48 6.99
CA LEU A 167 0.15 4.64 7.41
C LEU A 167 0.99 4.23 8.60
N LYS A 168 2.32 4.22 8.42
CA LYS A 168 3.27 3.70 9.39
C LYS A 168 4.12 4.80 9.99
N LYS A 169 4.40 4.66 11.28
CA LYS A 169 5.38 5.46 12.01
C LYS A 169 6.64 4.63 12.23
N TYR A 170 7.77 5.14 11.81
CA TYR A 170 9.07 4.51 12.01
C TYR A 170 9.97 5.38 12.89
N GLN A 171 10.86 4.73 13.63
CA GLN A 171 11.99 5.42 14.22
C GLN A 171 12.89 5.95 13.08
N LEU A 172 13.37 7.18 13.19
CA LEU A 172 14.40 7.72 12.30
C LEU A 172 15.78 7.47 12.92
N ASN A 173 16.63 6.76 12.19
CA ASN A 173 18.02 6.56 12.63
C ASN A 173 18.86 7.83 12.42
N PRO A 174 19.96 8.03 13.16
CA PRO A 174 20.84 9.19 13.00
C PRO A 174 21.42 9.38 11.59
N ASN A 175 21.52 8.31 10.81
CA ASN A 175 21.95 8.34 9.41
C ASN A 175 20.83 8.66 8.41
N GLY A 176 19.61 8.96 8.89
CA GLY A 176 18.45 9.26 8.07
C GLY A 176 17.71 8.03 7.52
N SER A 177 18.12 6.82 7.87
CA SER A 177 17.40 5.60 7.44
C SER A 177 16.21 5.29 8.33
N PHE A 178 15.27 4.49 7.78
CA PHE A 178 14.16 3.94 8.57
C PHE A 178 14.69 2.96 9.62
N GLY A 179 14.30 3.17 10.85
CA GLY A 179 14.51 2.24 11.95
C GLY A 179 13.30 1.32 12.16
N SER A 180 13.05 0.92 13.41
CA SER A 180 11.93 0.05 13.74
C SER A 180 10.57 0.71 13.50
N GLU A 181 9.61 -0.07 12.98
CA GLU A 181 8.20 0.32 12.92
C GLU A 181 7.65 0.45 14.35
N GLN A 182 7.00 1.57 14.64
CA GLN A 182 6.40 1.87 15.93
C GLN A 182 4.92 1.50 15.94
N TRP A 183 4.21 1.83 14.88
CA TRP A 183 2.81 1.45 14.66
C TRP A 183 2.40 1.56 13.19
N ASP A 184 1.31 0.87 12.85
CA ASP A 184 0.61 0.93 11.58
C ASP A 184 -0.86 1.29 11.81
N ALA A 185 -1.29 2.44 11.32
CA ALA A 185 -2.66 2.94 11.45
C ALA A 185 -3.69 2.04 10.74
N GLY A 186 -3.32 1.44 9.61
CA GLY A 186 -4.19 0.47 8.91
C GLY A 186 -4.50 -0.73 9.78
N THR A 187 -3.47 -1.31 10.41
CA THR A 187 -3.62 -2.43 11.34
C THR A 187 -4.45 -2.04 12.56
N GLN A 188 -4.18 -0.89 13.20
CA GLN A 188 -4.94 -0.44 14.36
C GLN A 188 -6.40 -0.17 14.02
N LEU A 189 -6.65 0.44 12.86
CA LEU A 189 -8.01 0.70 12.41
C LEU A 189 -8.78 -0.60 12.09
N ASN A 190 -8.10 -1.62 11.55
CA ASN A 190 -8.68 -2.94 11.32
C ASN A 190 -9.03 -3.66 12.63
N ASN A 191 -8.22 -3.47 13.68
CA ASN A 191 -8.50 -4.01 15.01
C ASN A 191 -9.62 -3.26 15.75
N THR A 192 -10.09 -2.13 15.22
CA THR A 192 -11.20 -1.36 15.80
C THR A 192 -12.50 -1.78 15.13
N SER A 193 -13.45 -2.34 15.87
CA SER A 193 -14.76 -2.72 15.34
C SER A 193 -15.45 -1.54 14.62
N PRO A 194 -16.12 -1.76 13.48
CA PRO A 194 -16.88 -0.74 12.77
C PRO A 194 -17.84 0.06 13.66
N ASN A 195 -18.47 -0.60 14.61
CA ASN A 195 -19.39 0.03 15.57
C ASN A 195 -18.69 0.93 16.60
N SER A 196 -17.44 0.63 16.93
CA SER A 196 -16.64 1.40 17.88
C SER A 196 -15.91 2.60 17.24
N ARG A 197 -15.84 2.64 15.90
CA ARG A 197 -15.22 3.76 15.18
C ARG A 197 -16.02 5.04 15.38
N LYS A 198 -15.30 6.12 15.64
CA LYS A 198 -15.87 7.46 15.70
C LYS A 198 -15.77 8.12 14.33
N LEU A 199 -16.87 8.19 13.61
CA LEU A 199 -16.96 8.90 12.34
C LEU A 199 -17.89 10.10 12.50
N TRP A 200 -17.38 11.26 12.12
CA TRP A 200 -18.08 12.53 12.25
C TRP A 200 -18.26 13.18 10.88
N THR A 201 -19.39 13.83 10.70
CA THR A 201 -19.66 14.69 9.54
C THR A 201 -20.38 15.98 9.96
N ILE A 202 -20.25 17.00 9.16
CA ILE A 202 -20.97 18.29 9.28
C ILE A 202 -22.31 18.23 8.54
N ASP A 203 -23.06 19.30 8.56
CA ASP A 203 -24.32 19.47 7.82
C ASP A 203 -25.43 18.47 8.20
N ILE A 204 -25.42 17.95 9.40
CA ILE A 204 -26.55 17.21 9.97
C ILE A 204 -26.94 17.75 11.34
N ASN A 205 -28.17 17.57 11.75
CA ASN A 205 -28.70 18.14 13.00
C ASN A 205 -27.94 17.68 14.26
N ASN A 206 -27.28 16.52 14.21
CA ASN A 206 -26.52 15.95 15.30
C ASN A 206 -25.02 16.21 15.18
N LYS A 207 -24.62 17.41 14.76
CA LYS A 207 -23.21 17.79 14.51
C LYS A 207 -22.32 17.82 15.75
N ASN A 208 -22.90 17.94 16.95
CA ASN A 208 -22.15 17.97 18.20
C ASN A 208 -21.74 16.57 18.69
N ASN A 209 -22.30 15.52 18.11
CA ASN A 209 -21.91 14.15 18.43
C ASN A 209 -20.71 13.75 17.58
N THR A 210 -19.60 13.42 18.21
CA THR A 210 -18.35 13.01 17.54
C THR A 210 -18.45 11.67 16.81
N ASN A 211 -19.58 10.95 16.91
CA ASN A 211 -19.88 9.73 16.17
C ASN A 211 -21.29 9.84 15.58
N ASN A 212 -21.49 10.77 14.66
CA ASN A 212 -22.79 11.06 14.07
C ASN A 212 -23.03 10.40 12.69
N PHE A 213 -22.01 9.83 12.08
CA PHE A 213 -22.11 9.10 10.82
C PHE A 213 -22.57 7.66 11.07
N THR A 214 -23.86 7.49 11.38
CA THR A 214 -24.48 6.22 11.79
C THR A 214 -25.81 6.02 11.11
N THR A 215 -26.31 4.78 11.07
CA THR A 215 -27.61 4.44 10.51
C THR A 215 -28.80 5.10 11.24
N SER A 216 -28.64 5.45 12.52
CA SER A 216 -29.63 6.23 13.25
C SER A 216 -29.83 7.65 12.69
N ASN A 217 -28.84 8.19 11.98
CA ASN A 217 -28.91 9.50 11.32
C ASN A 217 -29.17 9.38 9.80
N ARG A 218 -29.63 8.20 9.30
CA ARG A 218 -29.81 7.93 7.87
C ARG A 218 -30.65 8.97 7.16
N THR A 219 -31.73 9.47 7.78
CA THR A 219 -32.63 10.45 7.18
C THR A 219 -31.90 11.73 6.81
N ALA A 220 -31.02 12.21 7.68
CA ALA A 220 -30.21 13.40 7.43
C ALA A 220 -29.03 13.12 6.47
N LEU A 221 -28.48 11.93 6.50
CA LEU A 221 -27.35 11.52 5.66
C LEU A 221 -27.76 11.16 4.22
N LYS A 222 -28.96 10.57 4.02
CA LYS A 222 -29.46 10.09 2.74
C LYS A 222 -29.30 11.09 1.58
N PRO A 223 -29.77 12.35 1.67
CA PRO A 223 -29.64 13.30 0.58
C PRO A 223 -28.19 13.75 0.32
N LYS A 224 -27.30 13.58 1.31
CA LYS A 224 -25.87 13.90 1.19
C LYS A 224 -25.09 12.75 0.54
N LEU A 225 -25.46 11.52 0.85
CA LEU A 225 -24.84 10.32 0.30
C LEU A 225 -25.28 10.03 -1.14
N PHE A 226 -26.52 10.42 -1.48
CA PHE A 226 -27.12 10.15 -2.80
C PHE A 226 -27.64 11.45 -3.45
N PRO A 227 -26.79 12.46 -3.70
CA PRO A 227 -27.24 13.75 -4.20
C PRO A 227 -27.85 13.69 -5.61
N LEU A 228 -27.52 12.66 -6.39
CA LEU A 228 -27.99 12.49 -7.77
C LEU A 228 -28.99 11.33 -7.95
N LYS A 229 -29.26 10.55 -6.90
CA LYS A 229 -30.18 9.41 -6.99
C LYS A 229 -31.60 9.83 -6.64
N VAL A 230 -32.53 9.52 -7.52
CA VAL A 230 -33.96 9.72 -7.26
C VAL A 230 -34.44 8.60 -6.32
N ASN A 231 -35.01 8.98 -5.19
CA ASN A 231 -35.62 8.06 -4.20
C ASN A 231 -34.68 6.94 -3.68
N PRO A 232 -33.50 7.26 -3.11
CA PRO A 232 -32.70 6.23 -2.45
C PRO A 232 -33.45 5.64 -1.26
N THR A 233 -33.36 4.31 -1.12
CA THR A 233 -34.07 3.59 -0.03
C THR A 233 -33.27 3.72 1.30
N ASP A 234 -33.93 3.40 2.41
CA ASP A 234 -33.27 3.33 3.72
C ASP A 234 -32.24 2.21 3.76
N ALA A 235 -32.54 1.06 3.14
CA ALA A 235 -31.63 -0.07 3.08
C ALA A 235 -30.33 0.26 2.32
N GLU A 236 -30.42 0.93 1.18
CA GLU A 236 -29.24 1.38 0.43
C GLU A 236 -28.41 2.40 1.22
N THR A 237 -29.10 3.26 1.98
CA THR A 237 -28.43 4.26 2.81
C THR A 237 -27.68 3.58 3.96
N ASP A 238 -28.31 2.63 4.64
CA ASP A 238 -27.69 1.87 5.71
C ASP A 238 -26.54 1.02 5.20
N GLN A 239 -26.69 0.40 4.03
CA GLN A 239 -25.62 -0.38 3.40
C GLN A 239 -24.38 0.48 3.13
N LEU A 240 -24.55 1.69 2.57
CA LEU A 240 -23.44 2.60 2.32
C LEU A 240 -22.82 3.13 3.62
N ILE A 241 -23.62 3.48 4.62
CA ILE A 241 -23.12 3.90 5.93
C ILE A 241 -22.27 2.78 6.56
N ASN A 242 -22.76 1.55 6.54
CA ASN A 242 -22.06 0.39 7.08
C ASN A 242 -20.76 0.12 6.32
N PHE A 243 -20.77 0.23 4.99
CA PHE A 243 -19.56 0.11 4.18
C PHE A 243 -18.49 1.15 4.56
N ILE A 244 -18.87 2.40 4.70
CA ILE A 244 -17.96 3.49 5.11
C ILE A 244 -17.44 3.25 6.53
N ARG A 245 -18.25 2.70 7.40
CA ARG A 245 -17.84 2.33 8.77
C ARG A 245 -16.87 1.16 8.82
N GLY A 246 -16.85 0.29 7.79
CA GLY A 246 -15.89 -0.80 7.67
C GLY A 246 -16.47 -2.21 7.64
N PHE A 247 -17.79 -2.35 7.54
CA PHE A 247 -18.43 -3.63 7.17
C PHE A 247 -18.27 -3.88 5.67
N ASP A 248 -18.16 -5.14 5.25
CA ASP A 248 -18.18 -5.50 3.83
C ASP A 248 -19.61 -5.66 3.30
N SER A 249 -20.44 -4.64 3.52
CA SER A 249 -21.86 -4.65 3.21
C SER A 249 -22.19 -4.78 1.70
N TYR A 250 -21.17 -4.79 0.84
CA TYR A 250 -21.28 -5.02 -0.60
C TYR A 250 -20.65 -6.34 -1.05
N ASP A 251 -20.22 -7.21 -0.11
CA ASP A 251 -19.55 -8.49 -0.42
C ASP A 251 -18.43 -8.30 -1.46
N THR A 252 -17.49 -7.44 -1.14
CA THR A 252 -16.44 -7.04 -2.09
C THR A 252 -15.35 -8.11 -2.26
N ASP A 253 -15.27 -9.08 -1.37
CA ASP A 253 -14.35 -10.21 -1.45
C ASP A 253 -15.01 -11.50 -2.01
N GLY A 254 -16.35 -11.52 -2.13
CA GLY A 254 -17.10 -12.58 -2.79
C GLY A 254 -17.29 -13.83 -1.94
N ASP A 255 -17.27 -13.69 -0.60
CA ASP A 255 -17.47 -14.81 0.32
C ASP A 255 -18.93 -15.07 0.70
N ASN A 256 -19.87 -14.26 0.17
CA ASN A 256 -21.29 -14.24 0.43
C ASN A 256 -21.68 -13.76 1.84
N SER A 257 -20.77 -13.05 2.53
CA SER A 257 -21.05 -12.34 3.78
C SER A 257 -21.17 -10.83 3.52
N THR A 258 -22.11 -10.16 4.19
CA THR A 258 -22.26 -8.69 4.15
C THR A 258 -22.13 -8.08 5.54
N THR A 259 -21.78 -8.90 6.54
CA THR A 259 -21.68 -8.50 7.95
C THR A 259 -20.26 -8.61 8.52
N ASP A 260 -19.35 -9.18 7.77
CA ASP A 260 -17.93 -9.24 8.08
C ASP A 260 -17.25 -7.87 7.90
N GLU A 261 -16.00 -7.78 8.29
CA GLU A 261 -15.24 -6.54 8.29
C GLU A 261 -14.26 -6.50 7.11
N ARG A 262 -14.26 -5.37 6.38
CA ARG A 262 -13.28 -5.09 5.35
C ARG A 262 -12.10 -4.29 5.87
N HIS A 263 -11.03 -4.18 5.10
CA HIS A 263 -9.94 -3.24 5.38
C HIS A 263 -10.47 -1.80 5.42
N LYS A 264 -10.19 -1.06 6.51
CA LYS A 264 -10.87 0.20 6.82
C LYS A 264 -10.15 1.44 6.35
N LEU A 265 -8.82 1.38 6.18
CA LEU A 265 -8.04 2.50 5.67
C LEU A 265 -7.89 2.36 4.16
N ALA A 266 -8.41 3.30 3.41
CA ALA A 266 -8.11 3.40 1.97
C ALA A 266 -6.69 3.96 1.76
N ASP A 267 -6.20 3.87 0.54
CA ASP A 267 -4.93 4.43 0.16
C ASP A 267 -4.86 5.95 0.44
N VAL A 268 -3.75 6.36 1.00
CA VAL A 268 -3.39 7.77 1.20
C VAL A 268 -2.50 8.16 0.04
N TYR A 269 -3.09 8.72 -1.00
CA TYR A 269 -2.44 9.10 -2.25
C TYR A 269 -2.70 10.58 -2.56
N ASN A 270 -1.66 11.30 -2.96
CA ASN A 270 -1.72 12.75 -3.15
C ASN A 270 -2.19 13.56 -1.92
N SER A 271 -2.11 12.97 -0.72
CA SER A 271 -2.41 13.66 0.53
C SER A 271 -1.13 13.97 1.29
N GLU A 272 -0.98 15.20 1.69
CA GLU A 272 0.08 15.61 2.61
C GLU A 272 -0.23 15.09 4.01
N LEU A 273 0.77 14.50 4.67
CA LEU A 273 0.63 14.08 6.07
C LEU A 273 0.94 15.26 6.98
N ILE A 274 -0.02 15.61 7.82
CA ILE A 274 0.13 16.70 8.79
C ILE A 274 0.27 16.11 10.18
N VAL A 275 1.39 16.41 10.84
CA VAL A 275 1.62 16.00 12.23
C VAL A 275 1.35 17.16 13.16
N VAL A 276 0.44 16.97 14.10
CA VAL A 276 0.03 18.00 15.08
C VAL A 276 0.36 17.49 16.48
N GLY A 277 1.38 18.07 17.09
CA GLY A 277 1.80 17.77 18.47
C GLY A 277 1.55 18.92 19.44
N LYS A 278 2.25 18.89 20.58
CA LYS A 278 2.19 19.98 21.55
C LYS A 278 2.67 21.30 20.93
N PRO A 279 2.11 22.46 21.34
CA PRO A 279 2.54 23.76 20.84
C PRO A 279 3.88 24.14 21.47
N ASP A 280 4.94 24.22 20.64
CA ASP A 280 6.29 24.58 21.10
C ASP A 280 7.05 25.50 20.14
N ALA A 281 6.36 26.01 19.11
CA ALA A 281 6.94 26.95 18.21
C ALA A 281 7.45 28.21 18.96
N PRO A 282 8.59 28.79 18.54
CA PRO A 282 9.11 29.99 19.18
C PRO A 282 8.17 31.19 19.02
N SER A 283 8.03 31.98 20.08
CA SER A 283 7.20 33.21 20.14
C SER A 283 7.95 34.39 20.75
N THR A 284 9.23 34.23 21.03
CA THR A 284 10.07 35.28 21.65
C THR A 284 11.20 35.68 20.73
N ASN A 285 11.71 36.89 20.90
CA ASN A 285 12.89 37.35 20.21
C ASN A 285 14.17 36.77 20.86
N ASN A 286 14.88 35.95 20.10
CA ASN A 286 16.18 35.39 20.53
C ASN A 286 17.35 36.16 19.92
N GLY A 287 17.28 37.52 19.93
CA GLY A 287 18.36 38.36 19.42
C GLY A 287 18.29 38.63 17.90
N ASN A 288 17.16 38.30 17.25
CA ASN A 288 16.96 38.57 15.82
C ASN A 288 16.57 40.05 15.61
N SER A 289 17.41 40.84 14.94
CA SER A 289 17.14 42.22 14.59
C SER A 289 15.96 42.42 13.63
N ASN A 290 15.55 41.38 12.91
CA ASN A 290 14.38 41.38 12.03
C ASN A 290 13.22 40.58 12.64
N PHE A 291 13.15 40.48 13.96
CA PHE A 291 12.11 39.71 14.64
C PHE A 291 10.69 40.03 14.21
N GLU A 292 10.39 41.30 13.98
CA GLU A 292 9.08 41.78 13.52
C GLU A 292 8.62 41.20 12.16
N LYS A 293 9.55 40.66 11.39
CA LYS A 293 9.29 40.03 10.09
C LYS A 293 9.14 38.49 10.19
N THR A 294 9.13 37.94 11.39
CA THR A 294 9.11 36.48 11.62
C THR A 294 7.75 36.00 12.07
N ASP A 295 7.47 34.70 11.84
CA ASP A 295 6.31 34.00 12.40
C ASP A 295 6.32 34.01 13.93
N ALA A 296 7.49 34.05 14.57
CA ALA A 296 7.62 34.14 16.01
C ALA A 296 7.03 35.46 16.55
N PHE A 297 7.25 36.58 15.86
CA PHE A 297 6.61 37.87 16.19
C PHE A 297 5.10 37.80 16.06
N TYR A 298 4.58 37.25 14.94
CA TYR A 298 3.15 37.05 14.76
C TYR A 298 2.53 36.22 15.90
N ARG A 299 3.20 35.09 16.27
CA ARG A 299 2.75 34.27 17.41
C ARG A 299 2.76 35.03 18.72
N GLN A 300 3.78 35.84 18.97
CA GLN A 300 3.82 36.73 20.15
C GLN A 300 2.64 37.69 20.17
N GLN A 301 2.35 38.36 19.06
CA GLN A 301 1.23 39.31 18.95
C GLN A 301 -0.13 38.62 19.16
N LYS A 302 -0.25 37.36 18.80
CA LYS A 302 -1.46 36.52 18.96
C LYS A 302 -1.51 35.78 20.29
N GLN A 303 -0.64 36.15 21.23
CA GLN A 303 -0.61 35.55 22.58
C GLN A 303 -0.48 34.03 22.57
N TYR A 304 0.32 33.51 21.65
CA TYR A 304 0.54 32.07 21.49
C TYR A 304 1.02 31.38 22.77
N ASP A 305 1.80 32.06 23.61
CA ASP A 305 2.27 31.54 24.88
C ASP A 305 1.12 31.30 25.88
N ASN A 306 0.06 32.12 25.83
CA ASN A 306 -1.13 31.89 26.64
C ASN A 306 -1.83 30.59 26.19
N PHE A 307 -2.01 30.38 24.89
CA PHE A 307 -2.54 29.13 24.36
C PHE A 307 -1.62 27.94 24.71
N LYS A 308 -0.32 28.10 24.51
CA LYS A 308 0.68 27.06 24.81
C LYS A 308 0.59 26.57 26.27
N ASN A 309 0.30 27.47 27.19
CA ASN A 309 0.22 27.18 28.62
C ASN A 309 -1.22 26.96 29.11
N SER A 310 -2.20 26.97 28.21
CA SER A 310 -3.61 26.76 28.55
C SER A 310 -4.00 25.29 28.66
N ASN A 311 -5.23 25.04 29.07
CA ASN A 311 -5.88 23.74 29.09
C ASN A 311 -6.89 23.55 27.95
N ASP A 312 -6.82 24.37 26.88
CA ASP A 312 -7.79 24.39 25.77
C ASP A 312 -7.64 23.21 24.80
N CYS A 313 -6.70 22.29 25.04
CA CYS A 313 -6.42 21.13 24.24
C CYS A 313 -7.07 19.82 24.76
N GLY A 314 -8.14 19.93 25.55
CA GLY A 314 -8.73 18.76 26.24
C GLY A 314 -7.91 18.32 27.46
N GLY A 315 -7.14 19.21 28.02
CA GLY A 315 -6.12 19.09 29.06
C GLY A 315 -4.98 20.04 28.72
N SER A 316 -3.88 20.00 29.47
CA SER A 316 -2.73 20.87 29.21
C SER A 316 -2.23 20.74 27.75
N CYS A 317 -2.13 21.86 27.05
CA CYS A 317 -1.62 21.90 25.68
C CYS A 317 -0.17 21.42 25.59
N GLN A 318 0.62 21.53 26.65
CA GLN A 318 1.99 21.03 26.75
C GLN A 318 2.09 19.50 26.77
N SER A 319 1.01 18.82 27.15
CA SER A 319 0.92 17.34 27.20
C SER A 319 0.02 16.77 26.10
N ARG A 320 -0.36 17.57 25.11
CA ARG A 320 -1.22 17.12 23.99
C ARG A 320 -0.57 15.95 23.25
N THR A 321 -1.36 14.90 23.07
CA THR A 321 -0.94 13.75 22.25
C THR A 321 -0.67 14.17 20.81
N GLU A 322 0.38 13.64 20.24
CA GLU A 322 0.69 13.81 18.82
C GLU A 322 -0.36 13.09 17.98
N VAL A 323 -0.87 13.75 16.96
CA VAL A 323 -1.87 13.25 16.04
C VAL A 323 -1.38 13.44 14.62
N VAL A 324 -1.48 12.39 13.81
CA VAL A 324 -1.19 12.44 12.36
C VAL A 324 -2.51 12.53 11.61
N ILE A 325 -2.65 13.56 10.79
CA ILE A 325 -3.84 13.79 9.97
C ILE A 325 -3.52 13.39 8.53
N ALA A 326 -4.38 12.57 7.93
CA ALA A 326 -4.24 12.08 6.57
C ALA A 326 -5.60 11.99 5.85
N GLY A 327 -5.68 12.52 4.64
CA GLY A 327 -6.82 12.31 3.74
C GLY A 327 -6.64 10.99 2.97
N ALA A 328 -7.67 10.15 2.94
CA ALA A 328 -7.66 8.91 2.17
C ALA A 328 -8.61 8.99 0.96
N ASN A 329 -8.35 8.19 -0.07
CA ASN A 329 -9.18 8.16 -1.29
C ASN A 329 -10.63 7.69 -1.06
N SER A 330 -10.93 7.14 0.12
CA SER A 330 -12.31 6.90 0.57
C SER A 330 -13.12 8.18 0.88
N GLY A 331 -12.51 9.36 0.77
CA GLY A 331 -13.13 10.63 1.14
C GLY A 331 -13.16 10.90 2.65
N ILE A 332 -12.43 10.12 3.43
CA ILE A 332 -12.32 10.27 4.89
C ILE A 332 -11.02 10.97 5.24
N LEU A 333 -11.13 12.00 6.10
CA LEU A 333 -9.98 12.58 6.79
C LEU A 333 -9.77 11.82 8.09
N HIS A 334 -8.65 11.15 8.20
CA HIS A 334 -8.28 10.38 9.38
C HIS A 334 -7.39 11.19 10.32
N ALA A 335 -7.51 10.91 11.62
CA ALA A 335 -6.64 11.41 12.69
C ALA A 335 -6.21 10.22 13.56
N PHE A 336 -4.92 9.95 13.59
CA PHE A 336 -4.30 8.80 14.26
C PHE A 336 -3.40 9.23 15.41
#